data_1fd9ad5a5f91a2e8ae8a1b7e7fe14a6f
#
_entry.id   1fd9ad5a5f91a2e8ae8a1b7e7fe14a6f
#
_cell.length_a   1.000
_cell.length_b   1.000
_cell.length_c   1.000
_cell.angle_alpha   90.00
_cell.angle_beta   90.00
_cell.angle_gamma   90.00
#
_symmetry.space_group_name_H-M   'P 1'
#
loop_
_entity.id
_entity.type
_entity.pdbx_description
1 polymer ?
#
loop_
_entity_poly.entity_id
_entity_poly.type
_entity_poly.pdbx_seq_one_letter_code
_entity_poly.pdbx_strand_id
1 'polypeptide(L)'
;MLEAKEVVKSFDGFRALDSATLTVPKGTVYGLVGPNGAGKSTIIRHFTGVYRPDSGKLLLEGAPIWENTDAKRRMVVIPDDWYYFPQASIAEMAKLYAGAYPSFSWERYEKMKQVFPLNDRQMLRRMSKGMQKQAAFWLTMCCMPEYLILDEPVDGLDPVMRRQVWSLLLGDVAERGTTVLVSSHNLRELEDVCDHVGIMNQGKVLLERSLSELQDTTVKLQVCLLYTSPSPRDTERSR
;
A
#
# COMPACT_ATOMS: atom_id res chain seq x y z
N MET A 1 12.95 4.32 8.93
CA MET A 1 12.30 5.46 8.32
C MET A 1 12.53 5.40 6.81
N LEU A 2 11.49 5.55 6.01
CA LEU A 2 11.54 5.59 4.55
C LEU A 2 11.18 7.01 4.10
N GLU A 3 11.99 7.63 3.23
CA GLU A 3 11.83 9.04 2.88
C GLU A 3 11.91 9.26 1.37
N ALA A 4 11.01 10.07 0.86
CA ALA A 4 11.11 10.71 -0.47
C ALA A 4 11.27 12.22 -0.26
N LYS A 5 12.30 12.82 -0.88
CA LYS A 5 12.63 14.25 -0.76
C LYS A 5 12.62 14.87 -2.14
N GLU A 6 11.61 15.70 -2.42
CA GLU A 6 11.45 16.48 -3.65
C GLU A 6 11.60 15.64 -4.94
N VAL A 7 10.99 14.45 -4.92
CA VAL A 7 11.13 13.48 -6.01
C VAL A 7 10.36 13.95 -7.24
N VAL A 8 11.07 14.05 -8.36
CA VAL A 8 10.50 14.36 -9.67
C VAL A 8 10.69 13.18 -10.61
N LYS A 9 9.64 12.87 -11.37
CA LYS A 9 9.68 11.87 -12.44
C LYS A 9 8.76 12.24 -13.58
N SER A 10 9.32 12.22 -14.79
CA SER A 10 8.56 12.42 -16.02
C SER A 10 8.68 11.20 -16.93
N PHE A 11 7.62 10.90 -17.66
CA PHE A 11 7.56 9.89 -18.72
C PHE A 11 6.98 10.54 -19.96
N ASP A 12 7.71 10.54 -21.05
CA ASP A 12 7.28 11.05 -22.35
C ASP A 12 6.64 12.46 -22.29
N GLY A 13 7.24 13.35 -21.47
CA GLY A 13 6.74 14.71 -21.24
C GLY A 13 5.65 14.86 -20.20
N PHE A 14 5.06 13.76 -19.72
CA PHE A 14 4.10 13.78 -18.62
C PHE A 14 4.82 13.68 -17.27
N ARG A 15 4.61 14.68 -16.40
CA ARG A 15 5.19 14.71 -15.05
C ARG A 15 4.33 13.87 -14.10
N ALA A 16 4.80 12.66 -13.82
CA ALA A 16 4.11 11.70 -12.94
C ALA A 16 4.35 11.97 -11.44
N LEU A 17 5.53 12.52 -11.09
CA LEU A 17 5.85 13.04 -9.75
C LEU A 17 6.38 14.46 -9.89
N ASP A 18 5.88 15.37 -9.07
CA ASP A 18 6.21 16.78 -9.08
C ASP A 18 6.63 17.25 -7.67
N SER A 19 7.91 17.11 -7.38
CA SER A 19 8.51 17.42 -6.06
C SER A 19 7.82 16.67 -4.91
N ALA A 20 7.48 15.38 -5.15
CA ALA A 20 6.83 14.57 -4.13
C ALA A 20 7.74 14.38 -2.91
N THR A 21 7.23 14.77 -1.75
CA THR A 21 7.93 14.62 -0.47
C THR A 21 7.02 13.89 0.50
N LEU A 22 7.51 12.81 1.12
CA LEU A 22 6.80 12.08 2.16
C LEU A 22 7.79 11.35 3.07
N THR A 23 7.36 11.11 4.31
CA THR A 23 8.15 10.41 5.32
C THR A 23 7.32 9.33 5.99
N VAL A 24 7.75 8.07 5.85
CA VAL A 24 7.15 6.92 6.52
C VAL A 24 7.91 6.64 7.81
N PRO A 25 7.33 6.88 8.99
CA PRO A 25 7.99 6.60 10.26
C PRO A 25 8.24 5.10 10.44
N LYS A 26 9.30 4.74 11.18
CA LYS A 26 9.64 3.34 11.44
C LYS A 26 8.61 2.69 12.38
N GLY A 27 8.23 1.45 12.09
CA GLY A 27 7.32 0.67 12.93
C GLY A 27 5.88 1.15 12.89
N THR A 28 5.47 1.81 11.83
CA THR A 28 4.10 2.32 11.64
C THR A 28 3.48 1.81 10.34
N VAL A 29 2.16 1.90 10.26
CA VAL A 29 1.42 1.73 9.01
C VAL A 29 1.12 3.10 8.42
N TYR A 30 1.68 3.38 7.25
CA TYR A 30 1.48 4.62 6.51
C TYR A 30 0.59 4.39 5.30
N GLY A 31 -0.56 5.06 5.24
CA GLY A 31 -1.48 5.05 4.12
C GLY A 31 -1.20 6.15 3.11
N LEU A 32 -0.90 5.81 1.87
CA LEU A 32 -0.78 6.75 0.76
C LEU A 32 -2.07 6.75 -0.05
N VAL A 33 -2.89 7.77 0.12
CA VAL A 33 -4.24 7.86 -0.46
C VAL A 33 -4.28 8.84 -1.61
N GLY A 34 -5.02 8.52 -2.66
CA GLY A 34 -5.24 9.42 -3.78
C GLY A 34 -5.98 8.76 -4.95
N PRO A 35 -6.54 9.55 -5.87
CA PRO A 35 -7.25 9.01 -7.03
C PRO A 35 -6.31 8.22 -7.94
N ASN A 36 -6.90 7.48 -8.89
CA ASN A 36 -6.13 6.82 -9.93
C ASN A 36 -5.37 7.88 -10.75
N GLY A 37 -4.09 7.60 -11.07
CA GLY A 37 -3.22 8.56 -11.74
C GLY A 37 -2.58 9.62 -10.83
N ALA A 38 -2.82 9.61 -9.50
CA ALA A 38 -2.22 10.56 -8.56
C ALA A 38 -0.69 10.43 -8.43
N GLY A 39 -0.09 9.30 -8.86
CA GLY A 39 1.34 9.04 -8.76
C GLY A 39 1.72 8.00 -7.69
N LYS A 40 0.75 7.38 -6.99
CA LYS A 40 0.98 6.40 -5.90
C LYS A 40 1.87 5.24 -6.33
N SER A 41 1.49 4.49 -7.37
CA SER A 41 2.30 3.37 -7.88
C SER A 41 3.64 3.84 -8.42
N THR A 42 3.72 5.07 -8.92
CA THR A 42 4.99 5.64 -9.41
C THR A 42 5.95 5.86 -8.25
N ILE A 43 5.53 6.51 -7.15
CA ILE A 43 6.41 6.72 -5.98
C ILE A 43 6.79 5.38 -5.31
N ILE A 44 5.86 4.40 -5.26
CA ILE A 44 6.14 3.04 -4.77
C ILE A 44 7.25 2.38 -5.61
N ARG A 45 7.20 2.46 -6.94
CA ARG A 45 8.24 1.92 -7.82
C ARG A 45 9.59 2.61 -7.65
N HIS A 46 9.62 3.86 -7.19
CA HIS A 46 10.86 4.53 -6.80
C HIS A 46 11.40 4.00 -5.48
N PHE A 47 10.55 3.81 -4.47
CA PHE A 47 10.96 3.20 -3.19
C PHE A 47 11.48 1.77 -3.36
N THR A 48 10.94 1.00 -4.30
CA THR A 48 11.43 -0.34 -4.59
C THR A 48 12.67 -0.36 -5.50
N GLY A 49 13.12 0.82 -5.96
CA GLY A 49 14.27 0.96 -6.84
C GLY A 49 14.04 0.39 -8.25
N VAL A 50 12.78 0.30 -8.70
CA VAL A 50 12.41 -0.03 -10.09
C VAL A 50 12.64 1.19 -10.99
N TYR A 51 12.29 2.39 -10.51
CA TYR A 51 12.54 3.63 -11.23
C TYR A 51 13.60 4.47 -10.53
N ARG A 52 14.49 5.05 -11.35
CA ARG A 52 15.39 6.12 -10.91
C ARG A 52 14.66 7.46 -11.01
N PRO A 53 14.69 8.31 -9.98
CA PRO A 53 14.13 9.65 -10.07
C PRO A 53 14.93 10.54 -11.04
N ASP A 54 14.26 11.50 -11.67
CA ASP A 54 14.92 12.52 -12.51
C ASP A 54 15.61 13.55 -11.63
N SER A 55 15.01 13.90 -10.47
CA SER A 55 15.61 14.66 -9.39
C SER A 55 15.02 14.27 -8.03
N GLY A 56 15.61 14.75 -6.94
CA GLY A 56 15.24 14.40 -5.58
C GLY A 56 15.95 13.14 -5.09
N LYS A 57 15.54 12.62 -3.93
CA LYS A 57 16.19 11.48 -3.26
C LYS A 57 15.16 10.55 -2.64
N LEU A 58 15.44 9.24 -2.74
CA LEU A 58 14.74 8.19 -2.00
C LEU A 58 15.73 7.59 -1.00
N LEU A 59 15.36 7.57 0.27
CA LEU A 59 16.25 7.15 1.36
C LEU A 59 15.57 6.09 2.23
N LEU A 60 16.34 5.09 2.62
CA LEU A 60 16.01 4.15 3.69
C LEU A 60 16.96 4.40 4.85
N GLU A 61 16.43 4.86 5.99
CA GLU A 61 17.23 5.21 7.18
C GLU A 61 18.44 6.11 6.84
N GLY A 62 18.23 7.09 5.94
CA GLY A 62 19.25 8.03 5.50
C GLY A 62 20.15 7.54 4.35
N ALA A 63 20.15 6.25 4.03
CA ALA A 63 20.93 5.69 2.93
C ALA A 63 20.12 5.71 1.62
N PRO A 64 20.74 6.03 0.46
CA PRO A 64 20.07 5.96 -0.83
C PRO A 64 19.56 4.55 -1.14
N ILE A 65 18.36 4.47 -1.74
CA ILE A 65 17.73 3.18 -2.12
C ILE A 65 18.22 2.72 -3.50
N TRP A 66 18.48 3.66 -4.40
CA TRP A 66 18.87 3.32 -5.78
C TRP A 66 20.19 2.53 -5.80
N GLU A 67 20.19 1.37 -6.49
CA GLU A 67 21.32 0.43 -6.59
C GLU A 67 21.89 -0.04 -5.23
N ASN A 68 21.10 0.07 -4.16
CA ASN A 68 21.50 -0.36 -2.82
C ASN A 68 20.87 -1.73 -2.51
N THR A 69 21.67 -2.78 -2.66
CA THR A 69 21.23 -4.17 -2.44
C THR A 69 20.84 -4.42 -0.98
N ASP A 70 21.56 -3.82 -0.03
CA ASP A 70 21.27 -4.01 1.40
C ASP A 70 19.94 -3.36 1.79
N ALA A 71 19.64 -2.17 1.26
CA ALA A 71 18.33 -1.55 1.42
C ALA A 71 17.23 -2.44 0.81
N LYS A 72 17.43 -2.97 -0.39
CA LYS A 72 16.43 -3.80 -1.09
C LYS A 72 16.17 -5.14 -0.39
N ARG A 73 17.16 -5.76 0.25
CA ARG A 73 17.00 -7.00 1.03
C ARG A 73 16.11 -6.83 2.26
N ARG A 74 15.99 -5.61 2.78
CA ARG A 74 15.15 -5.27 3.94
C ARG A 74 13.72 -4.92 3.56
N MET A 75 13.45 -4.75 2.26
CA MET A 75 12.14 -4.34 1.73
C MET A 75 11.53 -5.44 0.89
N VAL A 76 10.23 -5.66 1.05
CA VAL A 76 9.45 -6.52 0.15
C VAL A 76 8.25 -5.73 -0.36
N VAL A 77 7.88 -5.96 -1.61
CA VAL A 77 6.76 -5.28 -2.24
C VAL A 77 5.71 -6.26 -2.73
N ILE A 78 4.44 -5.92 -2.53
CA ILE A 78 3.32 -6.49 -3.28
C ILE A 78 2.81 -5.40 -4.21
N PRO A 79 3.11 -5.46 -5.51
CA PRO A 79 2.57 -4.52 -6.50
C PRO A 79 1.11 -4.85 -6.77
N ASP A 80 0.35 -3.89 -7.32
CA ASP A 80 -1.04 -4.12 -7.73
C ASP A 80 -1.13 -5.28 -8.75
N ASP A 81 -0.24 -5.32 -9.73
CA ASP A 81 -0.10 -6.44 -10.67
C ASP A 81 1.11 -7.30 -10.26
N TRP A 82 0.85 -8.33 -9.42
CA TRP A 82 1.88 -9.20 -8.90
C TRP A 82 2.45 -10.12 -9.97
N TYR A 83 3.76 -10.03 -10.19
CA TYR A 83 4.48 -10.91 -11.10
C TYR A 83 4.83 -12.25 -10.45
N TYR A 84 4.53 -13.33 -11.15
CA TYR A 84 4.90 -14.70 -10.78
C TYR A 84 5.27 -15.51 -12.03
N PHE A 85 6.01 -16.59 -11.86
CA PHE A 85 6.24 -17.52 -12.95
C PHE A 85 4.98 -18.33 -13.21
N PRO A 86 4.39 -18.28 -14.42
CA PRO A 86 3.07 -18.87 -14.70
C PRO A 86 2.97 -20.38 -14.43
N GLN A 87 4.09 -21.10 -14.56
CA GLN A 87 4.15 -22.53 -14.31
C GLN A 87 4.45 -22.87 -12.83
N ALA A 88 4.88 -21.88 -12.04
CA ALA A 88 5.25 -22.12 -10.66
C ALA A 88 4.03 -22.29 -9.75
N SER A 89 4.20 -23.09 -8.73
CA SER A 89 3.34 -23.19 -7.55
C SER A 89 3.81 -22.22 -6.45
N ILE A 90 3.02 -22.05 -5.39
CA ILE A 90 3.42 -21.27 -4.20
C ILE A 90 4.72 -21.85 -3.61
N ALA A 91 4.82 -23.19 -3.50
CA ALA A 91 6.01 -23.84 -2.95
C ALA A 91 7.27 -23.62 -3.78
N GLU A 92 7.17 -23.53 -5.10
CA GLU A 92 8.30 -23.21 -5.98
C GLU A 92 8.69 -21.73 -5.89
N MET A 93 7.72 -20.83 -5.84
CA MET A 93 7.97 -19.41 -5.60
C MET A 93 8.60 -19.19 -4.21
N ALA A 94 8.18 -19.93 -3.18
CA ALA A 94 8.78 -19.86 -1.84
C ALA A 94 10.30 -20.15 -1.86
N LYS A 95 10.73 -21.14 -2.64
CA LYS A 95 12.17 -21.43 -2.82
C LYS A 95 12.92 -20.26 -3.46
N LEU A 96 12.30 -19.59 -4.44
CA LEU A 96 12.87 -18.40 -5.06
C LEU A 96 13.00 -17.26 -4.05
N TYR A 97 11.93 -17.00 -3.28
CA TYR A 97 11.95 -15.95 -2.25
C TYR A 97 12.97 -16.26 -1.16
N ALA A 98 13.07 -17.52 -0.72
CA ALA A 98 14.09 -17.94 0.26
C ALA A 98 15.53 -17.78 -0.26
N GLY A 99 15.75 -17.90 -1.57
CA GLY A 99 17.05 -17.61 -2.18
C GLY A 99 17.36 -16.12 -2.28
N ALA A 100 16.34 -15.27 -2.40
CA ALA A 100 16.51 -13.83 -2.55
C ALA A 100 16.55 -13.09 -1.19
N TYR A 101 15.79 -13.58 -0.20
CA TYR A 101 15.64 -12.97 1.11
C TYR A 101 16.21 -13.87 2.21
N PRO A 102 17.39 -13.55 2.77
CA PRO A 102 18.02 -14.35 3.83
C PRO A 102 17.16 -14.49 5.10
N SER A 103 16.23 -13.56 5.32
CA SER A 103 15.28 -13.57 6.44
C SER A 103 14.07 -14.47 6.25
N PHE A 104 13.95 -15.16 5.11
CA PHE A 104 12.79 -16.01 4.81
C PHE A 104 12.62 -17.11 5.85
N SER A 105 11.41 -17.20 6.43
CA SER A 105 11.07 -18.18 7.48
C SER A 105 10.20 -19.32 6.94
N TRP A 106 10.77 -20.53 6.88
CA TRP A 106 10.02 -21.73 6.55
C TRP A 106 9.02 -22.13 7.65
N GLU A 107 9.33 -21.82 8.92
CA GLU A 107 8.37 -22.03 10.02
C GLU A 107 7.12 -21.18 9.80
N ARG A 108 7.31 -19.90 9.43
CA ARG A 108 6.20 -19.01 9.11
C ARG A 108 5.46 -19.47 7.86
N TYR A 109 6.15 -20.02 6.87
CA TYR A 109 5.53 -20.60 5.68
C TYR A 109 4.52 -21.69 6.04
N GLU A 110 4.86 -22.60 6.95
CA GLU A 110 3.93 -23.64 7.42
C GLU A 110 2.76 -23.06 8.23
N LYS A 111 3.00 -22.02 9.05
CA LYS A 111 1.91 -21.33 9.77
C LYS A 111 0.94 -20.64 8.79
N MET A 112 1.43 -20.07 7.70
CA MET A 112 0.58 -19.40 6.70
C MET A 112 -0.35 -20.38 5.95
N LYS A 113 -0.08 -21.67 5.89
CA LYS A 113 -1.01 -22.68 5.37
C LYS A 113 -2.34 -22.75 6.14
N GLN A 114 -2.31 -22.40 7.44
CA GLN A 114 -3.52 -22.36 8.27
C GLN A 114 -4.32 -21.08 8.04
N VAL A 115 -3.65 -20.04 7.63
CA VAL A 115 -4.23 -18.71 7.37
C VAL A 115 -4.83 -18.62 5.97
N PHE A 116 -4.07 -19.06 4.99
CA PHE A 116 -4.47 -19.04 3.59
C PHE A 116 -4.83 -20.47 3.13
N PRO A 117 -6.12 -20.77 2.92
CA PRO A 117 -6.59 -22.12 2.58
C PRO A 117 -6.33 -22.42 1.10
N LEU A 118 -5.05 -22.33 0.70
CA LEU A 118 -4.60 -22.54 -0.67
C LEU A 118 -3.79 -23.85 -0.77
N ASN A 119 -3.92 -24.54 -1.89
CA ASN A 119 -3.03 -25.66 -2.20
C ASN A 119 -1.69 -25.11 -2.73
N ASP A 120 -0.64 -25.20 -1.93
CA ASP A 120 0.70 -24.68 -2.23
C ASP A 120 1.39 -25.38 -3.43
N ARG A 121 0.87 -26.52 -3.89
CA ARG A 121 1.35 -27.26 -5.06
C ARG A 121 0.59 -26.92 -6.34
N GLN A 122 -0.52 -26.18 -6.24
CA GLN A 122 -1.28 -25.74 -7.40
C GLN A 122 -0.50 -24.66 -8.17
N MET A 123 -0.51 -24.73 -9.49
CA MET A 123 0.09 -23.68 -10.35
C MET A 123 -0.63 -22.35 -10.16
N LEU A 124 0.12 -21.27 -9.94
CA LEU A 124 -0.42 -19.93 -9.70
C LEU A 124 -1.33 -19.44 -10.82
N ARG A 125 -1.02 -19.73 -12.09
CA ARG A 125 -1.87 -19.38 -13.25
C ARG A 125 -3.28 -19.99 -13.21
N ARG A 126 -3.50 -21.05 -12.43
CA ARG A 126 -4.82 -21.70 -12.28
C ARG A 126 -5.61 -21.15 -11.10
N MET A 127 -5.03 -20.24 -10.34
CA MET A 127 -5.68 -19.58 -9.22
C MET A 127 -6.46 -18.36 -9.69
N SER A 128 -7.56 -18.02 -9.03
CA SER A 128 -8.24 -16.75 -9.23
C SER A 128 -7.35 -15.58 -8.81
N LYS A 129 -7.64 -14.36 -9.27
CA LYS A 129 -6.87 -13.16 -8.87
C LYS A 129 -6.81 -12.98 -7.36
N GLY A 130 -7.93 -13.21 -6.64
CA GLY A 130 -7.96 -13.16 -5.18
C GLY A 130 -7.06 -14.23 -4.53
N MET A 131 -7.04 -15.46 -5.07
CA MET A 131 -6.12 -16.51 -4.60
C MET A 131 -4.66 -16.17 -4.89
N GLN A 132 -4.36 -15.59 -6.04
CA GLN A 132 -3.01 -15.11 -6.38
C GLN A 132 -2.55 -14.00 -5.41
N LYS A 133 -3.43 -13.06 -5.05
CA LYS A 133 -3.15 -12.04 -4.05
C LYS A 133 -2.88 -12.66 -2.67
N GLN A 134 -3.66 -13.63 -2.25
CA GLN A 134 -3.41 -14.38 -1.00
C GLN A 134 -2.04 -15.09 -1.05
N ALA A 135 -1.68 -15.71 -2.17
CA ALA A 135 -0.37 -16.32 -2.36
C ALA A 135 0.77 -15.29 -2.29
N ALA A 136 0.58 -14.08 -2.85
CA ALA A 136 1.53 -12.99 -2.72
C ALA A 136 1.75 -12.59 -1.26
N PHE A 137 0.67 -12.42 -0.49
CA PHE A 137 0.77 -12.16 0.96
C PHE A 137 1.48 -13.28 1.70
N TRP A 138 1.10 -14.53 1.45
CA TRP A 138 1.76 -15.70 2.06
C TRP A 138 3.27 -15.63 1.89
N LEU A 139 3.75 -15.53 0.65
CA LEU A 139 5.17 -15.51 0.33
C LEU A 139 5.88 -14.28 0.91
N THR A 140 5.28 -13.12 0.80
CA THR A 140 5.84 -11.85 1.27
C THR A 140 5.99 -11.81 2.78
N MET A 141 4.97 -12.28 3.53
CA MET A 141 5.02 -12.35 4.99
C MET A 141 6.08 -13.34 5.49
N CYS A 142 6.38 -14.38 4.70
CA CYS A 142 7.46 -15.33 5.02
C CYS A 142 8.86 -14.73 4.85
N CYS A 143 9.02 -13.67 4.05
CA CYS A 143 10.30 -12.97 3.92
C CYS A 143 10.70 -12.21 5.18
N MET A 144 9.81 -12.05 6.16
CA MET A 144 10.06 -11.34 7.42
C MET A 144 10.63 -9.94 7.20
N PRO A 145 10.03 -9.10 6.32
CA PRO A 145 10.60 -7.81 5.93
C PRO A 145 10.64 -6.82 7.10
N GLU A 146 11.62 -5.91 7.08
CA GLU A 146 11.61 -4.73 7.94
C GLU A 146 10.70 -3.63 7.36
N TYR A 147 10.62 -3.56 6.04
CA TYR A 147 9.79 -2.62 5.28
C TYR A 147 8.92 -3.38 4.29
N LEU A 148 7.62 -3.22 4.42
CA LEU A 148 6.63 -3.83 3.56
C LEU A 148 5.90 -2.75 2.77
N ILE A 149 5.97 -2.84 1.44
CA ILE A 149 5.36 -1.87 0.54
C ILE A 149 4.24 -2.55 -0.24
N LEU A 150 3.04 -1.96 -0.18
CA LEU A 150 1.82 -2.57 -0.71
C LEU A 150 1.11 -1.59 -1.64
N ASP A 151 0.94 -1.98 -2.91
CA ASP A 151 0.22 -1.17 -3.90
C ASP A 151 -1.17 -1.77 -4.13
N GLU A 152 -2.23 -1.07 -3.67
CA GLU A 152 -3.64 -1.48 -3.75
C GLU A 152 -3.86 -2.95 -3.28
N PRO A 153 -3.37 -3.34 -2.08
CA PRO A 153 -3.18 -4.75 -1.72
C PRO A 153 -4.49 -5.50 -1.49
N VAL A 154 -5.54 -4.83 -1.07
CA VAL A 154 -6.81 -5.46 -0.66
C VAL A 154 -7.85 -5.47 -1.77
N ASP A 155 -7.56 -4.89 -2.91
CA ASP A 155 -8.45 -4.92 -4.07
C ASP A 155 -8.67 -6.35 -4.56
N GLY A 156 -9.93 -6.72 -4.74
CA GLY A 156 -10.32 -8.06 -5.18
C GLY A 156 -10.28 -9.14 -4.10
N LEU A 157 -9.95 -8.81 -2.85
CA LEU A 157 -10.13 -9.70 -1.70
C LEU A 157 -11.55 -9.57 -1.12
N ASP A 158 -12.12 -10.70 -0.70
CA ASP A 158 -13.36 -10.68 0.06
C ASP A 158 -13.17 -10.04 1.45
N PRO A 159 -14.27 -9.57 2.11
CA PRO A 159 -14.15 -8.85 3.38
C PRO A 159 -13.55 -9.66 4.54
N VAL A 160 -13.67 -10.98 4.52
CA VAL A 160 -13.11 -11.85 5.57
C VAL A 160 -11.60 -11.93 5.39
N MET A 161 -11.16 -12.22 4.18
CA MET A 161 -9.75 -12.31 3.85
C MET A 161 -9.03 -10.96 4.03
N ARG A 162 -9.69 -9.84 3.67
CA ARG A 162 -9.17 -8.48 3.91
C ARG A 162 -8.87 -8.26 5.39
N ARG A 163 -9.82 -8.56 6.28
CA ARG A 163 -9.60 -8.44 7.73
C ARG A 163 -8.47 -9.33 8.23
N GLN A 164 -8.36 -10.54 7.72
CA GLN A 164 -7.31 -11.48 8.09
C GLN A 164 -5.92 -10.98 7.68
N VAL A 165 -5.79 -10.44 6.47
CA VAL A 165 -4.54 -9.83 5.99
C VAL A 165 -4.15 -8.64 6.87
N TRP A 166 -5.08 -7.74 7.18
CA TRP A 166 -4.80 -6.59 8.06
C TRP A 166 -4.39 -7.04 9.47
N SER A 167 -5.06 -8.03 10.04
CA SER A 167 -4.68 -8.59 11.35
C SER A 167 -3.24 -9.13 11.36
N LEU A 168 -2.82 -9.83 10.30
CA LEU A 168 -1.45 -10.33 10.17
C LEU A 168 -0.44 -9.19 10.06
N LEU A 169 -0.74 -8.17 9.26
CA LEU A 169 0.14 -7.01 9.06
C LEU A 169 0.30 -6.23 10.36
N LEU A 170 -0.79 -5.95 11.06
CA LEU A 170 -0.76 -5.25 12.35
C LEU A 170 -0.02 -6.07 13.42
N GLY A 171 -0.14 -7.40 13.41
CA GLY A 171 0.66 -8.28 14.25
C GLY A 171 2.16 -8.11 13.99
N ASP A 172 2.60 -8.08 12.73
CA ASP A 172 4.01 -7.86 12.38
C ASP A 172 4.51 -6.46 12.75
N VAL A 173 3.67 -5.44 12.64
CA VAL A 173 4.01 -4.08 13.10
C VAL A 173 4.20 -4.07 14.61
N ALA A 174 3.26 -4.66 15.37
CA ALA A 174 3.30 -4.67 16.83
C ALA A 174 4.44 -5.53 17.40
N GLU A 175 4.68 -6.72 16.86
CA GLU A 175 5.63 -7.69 17.42
C GLU A 175 7.07 -7.46 16.92
N ARG A 176 7.22 -7.00 15.68
CA ARG A 176 8.51 -6.94 15.00
C ARG A 176 8.96 -5.53 14.64
N GLY A 177 8.08 -4.52 14.80
CA GLY A 177 8.35 -3.16 14.37
C GLY A 177 8.43 -3.03 12.84
N THR A 178 7.75 -3.89 12.09
CA THR A 178 7.69 -3.81 10.62
C THR A 178 7.09 -2.46 10.22
N THR A 179 7.69 -1.80 9.27
CA THR A 179 7.18 -0.54 8.70
C THR A 179 6.39 -0.86 7.45
N VAL A 180 5.15 -0.40 7.36
CA VAL A 180 4.26 -0.68 6.24
C VAL A 180 3.91 0.61 5.51
N LEU A 181 4.15 0.66 4.20
CA LEU A 181 3.62 1.68 3.28
C LEU A 181 2.55 1.02 2.42
N VAL A 182 1.32 1.51 2.51
CA VAL A 182 0.21 0.97 1.73
C VAL A 182 -0.45 2.08 0.90
N SER A 183 -0.66 1.83 -0.39
CA SER A 183 -1.47 2.72 -1.24
C SER A 183 -2.92 2.26 -1.29
N SER A 184 -3.84 3.23 -1.36
CA SER A 184 -5.24 2.98 -1.68
C SER A 184 -5.85 4.20 -2.38
N HIS A 185 -6.88 3.96 -3.19
CA HIS A 185 -7.74 5.02 -3.71
C HIS A 185 -8.93 5.31 -2.77
N ASN A 186 -9.08 4.54 -1.69
CA ASN A 186 -10.18 4.64 -0.74
C ASN A 186 -9.67 4.82 0.70
N LEU A 187 -9.79 6.03 1.25
CA LEU A 187 -9.36 6.33 2.62
C LEU A 187 -10.03 5.43 3.67
N ARG A 188 -11.32 5.10 3.49
CA ARG A 188 -12.08 4.28 4.46
C ARG A 188 -11.49 2.89 4.69
N GLU A 189 -10.75 2.36 3.72
CA GLU A 189 -10.09 1.06 3.86
C GLU A 189 -8.88 1.10 4.79
N LEU A 190 -8.35 2.28 5.03
CA LEU A 190 -7.13 2.53 5.78
C LEU A 190 -7.38 3.20 7.15
N GLU A 191 -8.57 3.78 7.37
CA GLU A 191 -8.91 4.50 8.62
C GLU A 191 -8.69 3.66 9.89
N ASP A 192 -8.94 2.35 9.83
CA ASP A 192 -8.85 1.47 10.99
C ASP A 192 -7.47 0.82 11.15
N VAL A 193 -6.55 1.02 10.20
CA VAL A 193 -5.29 0.25 10.16
C VAL A 193 -4.04 1.12 10.07
N CYS A 194 -4.16 2.39 9.67
CA CYS A 194 -3.02 3.30 9.52
C CYS A 194 -2.77 4.16 10.76
N ASP A 195 -1.51 4.44 11.02
CA ASP A 195 -1.07 5.43 12.02
C ASP A 195 -0.92 6.82 11.38
N HIS A 196 -0.48 6.84 10.12
CA HIS A 196 -0.22 8.04 9.33
C HIS A 196 -0.88 7.94 7.95
N VAL A 197 -1.28 9.09 7.41
CA VAL A 197 -1.86 9.20 6.08
C VAL A 197 -1.22 10.32 5.30
N GLY A 198 -0.83 10.02 4.06
CA GLY A 198 -0.43 10.97 3.04
C GLY A 198 -1.48 11.05 1.94
N ILE A 199 -1.95 12.26 1.61
CA ILE A 199 -2.89 12.47 0.50
C ILE A 199 -2.10 12.92 -0.71
N MET A 200 -2.20 12.14 -1.79
CA MET A 200 -1.48 12.39 -3.03
C MET A 200 -2.43 12.75 -4.17
N ASN A 201 -2.09 13.80 -4.93
CA ASN A 201 -2.81 14.18 -6.14
C ASN A 201 -1.85 14.83 -7.15
N GLN A 202 -2.01 14.50 -8.43
CA GLN A 202 -1.24 15.07 -9.54
C GLN A 202 0.30 15.06 -9.29
N GLY A 203 0.80 13.94 -8.78
CA GLY A 203 2.24 13.77 -8.52
C GLY A 203 2.78 14.46 -7.27
N LYS A 204 1.93 15.10 -6.46
CA LYS A 204 2.31 15.81 -5.23
C LYS A 204 1.67 15.18 -4.01
N VAL A 205 2.39 15.19 -2.90
CA VAL A 205 1.81 14.92 -1.57
C VAL A 205 1.27 16.24 -1.02
N LEU A 206 -0.05 16.33 -0.93
CA LEU A 206 -0.75 17.57 -0.52
C LEU A 206 -0.86 17.71 0.99
N LEU A 207 -0.97 16.59 1.68
CA LEU A 207 -1.15 16.52 3.12
C LEU A 207 -0.45 15.29 3.65
N GLU A 208 0.22 15.43 4.79
CA GLU A 208 0.81 14.33 5.55
C GLU A 208 0.52 14.57 7.04
N ARG A 209 -0.18 13.65 7.70
CA ARG A 209 -0.60 13.76 9.11
C ARG A 209 -0.69 12.39 9.77
N SER A 210 -0.55 12.36 11.08
CA SER A 210 -1.01 11.21 11.87
C SER A 210 -2.54 11.15 11.88
N LEU A 211 -3.11 9.95 12.00
CA LEU A 211 -4.57 9.81 12.08
C LEU A 211 -5.13 10.43 13.38
N SER A 212 -4.37 10.38 14.47
CA SER A 212 -4.75 11.06 15.73
C SER A 212 -4.90 12.58 15.52
N GLU A 213 -3.95 13.23 14.85
CA GLU A 213 -4.05 14.66 14.51
C GLU A 213 -5.25 14.98 13.60
N LEU A 214 -5.56 14.09 12.66
CA LEU A 214 -6.72 14.28 11.78
C LEU A 214 -8.04 14.14 12.53
N GLN A 215 -8.15 13.19 13.45
CA GLN A 215 -9.35 12.99 14.28
C GLN A 215 -9.59 14.19 15.22
N ASP A 216 -8.52 14.73 15.81
CA ASP A 216 -8.61 15.87 16.72
C ASP A 216 -8.90 17.20 16.01
N THR A 217 -8.50 17.34 14.75
CA THR A 217 -8.63 18.60 13.99
C THR A 217 -9.77 18.61 12.98
N THR A 218 -10.43 17.47 12.72
CA THR A 218 -11.47 17.36 11.69
C THR A 218 -12.85 17.28 12.33
N VAL A 219 -13.67 18.32 12.14
CA VAL A 219 -15.10 18.33 12.53
C VAL A 219 -15.93 17.94 11.32
N LYS A 220 -16.73 16.87 11.44
CA LYS A 220 -17.71 16.51 10.42
C LYS A 220 -18.91 17.43 10.52
N LEU A 221 -19.00 18.43 9.65
CA LEU A 221 -20.18 19.28 9.49
C LEU A 221 -21.19 18.60 8.55
N GLN A 222 -22.28 18.13 9.11
CA GLN A 222 -23.44 17.69 8.33
C GLN A 222 -24.38 18.88 8.12
N VAL A 223 -24.23 19.58 6.98
CA VAL A 223 -25.10 20.71 6.64
C VAL A 223 -26.34 20.17 5.93
N CYS A 224 -27.47 20.20 6.61
CA CYS A 224 -28.76 19.93 6.00
C CYS A 224 -29.28 21.26 5.41
N LEU A 225 -29.06 21.47 4.12
CA LEU A 225 -29.67 22.59 3.38
C LEU A 225 -31.15 22.24 3.16
N LEU A 226 -32.01 22.68 4.07
CA LEU A 226 -33.44 22.73 3.80
C LEU A 226 -33.69 23.82 2.74
N TYR A 227 -33.72 23.41 1.48
CA TYR A 227 -34.18 24.24 0.40
C TYR A 227 -35.71 24.46 0.60
N THR A 228 -36.08 25.53 1.25
CA THR A 228 -37.43 26.11 1.16
C THR A 228 -37.44 27.13 0.02
N SER A 229 -37.24 26.71 -1.20
CA SER A 229 -37.72 27.50 -2.33
C SER A 229 -39.19 27.15 -2.50
N PRO A 230 -40.13 28.10 -2.40
CA PRO A 230 -41.54 27.80 -2.68
C PRO A 230 -41.65 27.26 -4.11
N SER A 231 -42.30 26.09 -4.24
CA SER A 231 -42.57 25.51 -5.55
C SER A 231 -43.38 26.52 -6.38
N PRO A 232 -43.15 26.65 -7.69
CA PRO A 232 -43.97 27.52 -8.55
C PRO A 232 -45.47 27.25 -8.50
N ARG A 233 -45.89 26.11 -7.94
CA ARG A 233 -47.29 25.72 -7.75
C ARG A 233 -47.96 26.34 -6.50
N ASP A 234 -47.18 26.91 -5.58
CA ASP A 234 -47.72 27.51 -4.37
C ASP A 234 -48.12 28.98 -4.56
N THR A 235 -47.74 29.59 -5.69
CA THR A 235 -48.07 30.98 -6.04
C THR A 235 -49.40 31.14 -6.80
N GLU A 236 -50.02 30.05 -7.26
CA GLU A 236 -51.29 30.12 -8.03
C GLU A 236 -52.56 29.95 -7.20
N ARG A 237 -52.49 29.79 -5.87
CA ARG A 237 -53.67 29.62 -4.98
C ARG A 237 -54.05 30.86 -4.17
N SER A 238 -53.52 32.02 -4.50
CA SER A 238 -53.91 33.31 -3.88
C SER A 238 -54.30 34.30 -4.96
N ARG A 239 -55.40 34.00 -5.69
CA ARG A 239 -56.25 34.95 -6.40
C ARG A 239 -57.70 34.46 -6.40
#